data_099ef207ab949f5bb3ab113c2b80f492
#
_entry.id   099ef207ab949f5bb3ab113c2b80f492
#
_cell.length_a   1.000
_cell.length_b   1.000
_cell.length_c   1.000
_cell.angle_alpha   90.00
_cell.angle_beta   90.00
_cell.angle_gamma   90.00
#
_symmetry.space_group_name_H-M   'P 1'
#
loop_
_entity.id
_entity.type
_entity.pdbx_description
1 polymer ?
#
loop_
_entity_poly.entity_id
_entity_poly.type
_entity_poly.pdbx_seq_one_letter_code
_entity_poly.pdbx_strand_id
1 'polypeptide(L)'
;RREELERIGAGELVDGKTIPSGPLNAFYQEAKELEIFGANAPKEYGGLDVPMSLGMFVMAQISRGCISSAMQMSFYGSIVDMLDRFATKEIKDKYIPEIIAGNISGSMCLTEPDCGSDLGALQTSATPQEDGTYLLNGSKIFITNGGGGLGLVLARIDGEEEGLKGISMFLCDQNESEDGLNFKV
;
A
#
# COMPACT_ATOMS: atom_id res chain seq x y z
N ARG A 1 -21.58 0.55 12.67
CA ARG A 1 -20.74 1.02 11.54
C ARG A 1 -20.76 0.12 10.32
N ARG A 2 -20.80 -1.21 10.46
CA ARG A 2 -20.87 -2.12 9.31
C ARG A 2 -22.03 -1.78 8.37
N GLU A 3 -23.24 -1.71 8.90
CA GLU A 3 -24.44 -1.36 8.13
C GLU A 3 -24.34 0.03 7.49
N GLU A 4 -23.68 0.95 8.17
CA GLU A 4 -23.44 2.31 7.68
C GLU A 4 -22.42 2.34 6.55
N LEU A 5 -21.32 1.59 6.67
CA LEU A 5 -20.33 1.41 5.60
C LEU A 5 -20.92 0.71 4.38
N GLU A 6 -21.76 -0.33 4.58
CA GLU A 6 -22.43 -1.02 3.49
C GLU A 6 -23.40 -0.09 2.72
N ARG A 7 -24.00 0.89 3.40
CA ARG A 7 -24.96 1.84 2.82
C ARG A 7 -24.29 3.03 2.13
N ILE A 8 -23.22 3.58 2.73
CA ILE A 8 -22.58 4.83 2.29
C ILE A 8 -21.42 4.53 1.34
N GLY A 9 -20.76 3.37 1.51
CA GLY A 9 -19.56 2.99 0.77
C GLY A 9 -18.26 3.45 1.46
N ALA A 10 -17.14 3.10 0.84
CA ALA A 10 -15.80 3.32 1.41
C ALA A 10 -15.33 4.78 1.29
N GLY A 11 -15.83 5.53 0.32
CA GLY A 11 -15.41 6.90 0.09
C GLY A 11 -15.64 7.35 -1.35
N GLU A 12 -15.01 8.45 -1.70
CA GLU A 12 -15.12 9.10 -3.00
C GLU A 12 -13.73 9.26 -3.65
N LEU A 13 -13.71 9.33 -4.98
CA LEU A 13 -12.51 9.66 -5.75
C LEU A 13 -12.59 11.15 -6.16
N VAL A 14 -11.63 11.95 -5.70
CA VAL A 14 -11.55 13.37 -5.99
C VAL A 14 -10.15 13.70 -6.51
N ASP A 15 -10.06 14.20 -7.74
CA ASP A 15 -8.80 14.61 -8.39
C ASP A 15 -7.68 13.53 -8.36
N GLY A 16 -8.07 12.25 -8.47
CA GLY A 16 -7.14 11.12 -8.47
C GLY A 16 -6.70 10.66 -7.08
N LYS A 17 -7.32 11.17 -6.01
CA LYS A 17 -7.13 10.74 -4.62
C LYS A 17 -8.42 10.14 -4.06
N THR A 18 -8.28 9.14 -3.21
CA THR A 18 -9.40 8.60 -2.45
C THR A 18 -9.64 9.40 -1.17
N ILE A 19 -10.88 9.76 -0.92
CA ILE A 19 -11.32 10.41 0.33
C ILE A 19 -12.21 9.40 1.06
N PRO A 20 -11.78 8.85 2.21
CA PRO A 20 -12.57 7.88 2.95
C PRO A 20 -13.88 8.48 3.45
N SER A 21 -14.95 7.70 3.43
CA SER A 21 -16.24 8.09 4.01
C SER A 21 -16.12 8.37 5.50
N GLY A 22 -17.04 9.16 6.06
CA GLY A 22 -17.05 9.47 7.49
C GLY A 22 -16.98 8.23 8.39
N PRO A 23 -17.78 7.17 8.18
CA PRO A 23 -17.71 5.93 8.94
C PRO A 23 -16.36 5.21 8.83
N LEU A 24 -15.74 5.19 7.64
CA LEU A 24 -14.44 4.58 7.43
C LEU A 24 -13.32 5.39 8.10
N ASN A 25 -13.37 6.71 7.98
CA ASN A 25 -12.42 7.58 8.66
C ASN A 25 -12.52 7.43 10.20
N ALA A 26 -13.73 7.37 10.76
CA ALA A 26 -13.91 7.13 12.19
C ALA A 26 -13.35 5.77 12.64
N PHE A 27 -13.46 4.75 11.81
CA PHE A 27 -12.85 3.45 12.06
C PHE A 27 -11.31 3.54 12.08
N TYR A 28 -10.71 4.28 11.15
CA TYR A 28 -9.25 4.50 11.15
C TYR A 28 -8.77 5.28 12.38
N GLN A 29 -9.52 6.28 12.84
CA GLN A 29 -9.15 7.01 14.08
C GLN A 29 -9.14 6.09 15.30
N GLU A 30 -10.15 5.24 15.46
CA GLU A 30 -10.17 4.24 16.54
C GLU A 30 -9.01 3.23 16.42
N ALA A 31 -8.68 2.81 15.19
CA ALA A 31 -7.55 1.90 14.96
C ALA A 31 -6.21 2.55 15.33
N LYS A 32 -6.05 3.87 15.11
CA LYS A 32 -4.90 4.66 15.58
C LYS A 32 -4.81 4.68 17.10
N GLU A 33 -5.89 4.99 17.78
CA GLU A 33 -5.95 5.03 19.26
C GLU A 33 -5.60 3.69 19.88
N LEU A 34 -5.89 2.58 19.19
CA LEU A 34 -5.58 1.22 19.62
C LEU A 34 -4.19 0.73 19.15
N GLU A 35 -3.40 1.57 18.47
CA GLU A 35 -2.06 1.28 17.94
C GLU A 35 -2.01 0.05 17.01
N ILE A 36 -3.14 -0.30 16.36
CA ILE A 36 -3.27 -1.52 15.55
C ILE A 36 -2.38 -1.47 14.31
N PHE A 37 -2.17 -0.28 13.72
CA PHE A 37 -1.35 -0.14 12.50
C PHE A 37 0.12 -0.51 12.72
N GLY A 38 0.64 -0.26 13.92
CA GLY A 38 2.01 -0.59 14.31
C GLY A 38 2.17 -1.94 15.02
N ALA A 39 1.11 -2.74 15.14
CA ALA A 39 1.14 -3.95 15.97
C ALA A 39 2.29 -4.91 15.62
N ASN A 40 2.51 -5.20 14.35
CA ASN A 40 3.57 -6.10 13.88
C ASN A 40 4.86 -5.38 13.44
N ALA A 41 4.88 -4.05 13.50
CA ALA A 41 6.04 -3.26 13.08
C ALA A 41 7.18 -3.36 14.12
N PRO A 42 8.46 -3.25 13.66
CA PRO A 42 9.61 -3.32 14.56
C PRO A 42 9.60 -2.19 15.60
N LYS A 43 10.08 -2.51 16.81
CA LYS A 43 10.18 -1.54 17.93
C LYS A 43 11.07 -0.35 17.62
N GLU A 44 12.10 -0.53 16.82
CA GLU A 44 13.02 0.56 16.44
C GLU A 44 12.33 1.69 15.68
N TYR A 45 11.18 1.41 15.02
CA TYR A 45 10.36 2.39 14.32
C TYR A 45 9.11 2.81 15.13
N GLY A 46 8.99 2.36 16.39
CA GLY A 46 7.86 2.68 17.26
C GLY A 46 6.71 1.65 17.22
N GLY A 47 6.92 0.50 16.59
CA GLY A 47 5.95 -0.59 16.57
C GLY A 47 5.94 -1.43 17.85
N LEU A 48 4.97 -2.34 17.96
CA LEU A 48 4.82 -3.21 19.13
C LEU A 48 5.56 -4.55 18.98
N ASP A 49 6.04 -4.88 17.79
CA ASP A 49 6.75 -6.13 17.47
C ASP A 49 5.93 -7.39 17.86
N VAL A 50 4.63 -7.32 17.67
CA VAL A 50 3.71 -8.42 17.96
C VAL A 50 3.93 -9.54 16.95
N PRO A 51 4.01 -10.81 17.37
CA PRO A 51 4.15 -11.93 16.44
C PRO A 51 3.06 -11.94 15.37
N MET A 52 3.42 -12.27 14.13
CA MET A 52 2.50 -12.30 12.99
C MET A 52 1.25 -13.17 13.27
N SER A 53 1.40 -14.28 14.00
CA SER A 53 0.27 -15.15 14.37
C SER A 53 -0.80 -14.40 15.19
N LEU A 54 -0.39 -13.53 16.11
CA LEU A 54 -1.32 -12.72 16.89
C LEU A 54 -1.93 -11.60 16.04
N GLY A 55 -1.14 -10.97 15.18
CA GLY A 55 -1.65 -10.00 14.21
C GLY A 55 -2.73 -10.60 13.29
N MET A 56 -2.52 -11.81 12.78
CA MET A 56 -3.52 -12.54 11.99
C MET A 56 -4.80 -12.85 12.78
N PHE A 57 -4.67 -13.18 14.08
CA PHE A 57 -5.83 -13.37 14.95
C PHE A 57 -6.63 -12.06 15.13
N VAL A 58 -5.97 -10.93 15.33
CA VAL A 58 -6.61 -9.60 15.41
C VAL A 58 -7.33 -9.29 14.09
N MET A 59 -6.68 -9.50 12.96
CA MET A 59 -7.28 -9.30 11.63
C MET A 59 -8.50 -10.19 11.41
N ALA A 60 -8.49 -11.44 11.90
CA ALA A 60 -9.65 -12.32 11.83
C ALA A 60 -10.84 -11.77 12.64
N GLN A 61 -10.60 -11.14 13.81
CA GLN A 61 -11.68 -10.51 14.58
C GLN A 61 -12.26 -9.28 13.86
N ILE A 62 -11.41 -8.43 13.29
CA ILE A 62 -11.85 -7.25 12.51
C ILE A 62 -12.65 -7.70 11.28
N SER A 63 -12.22 -8.76 10.59
CA SER A 63 -12.89 -9.32 9.41
C SER A 63 -14.33 -9.80 9.71
N ARG A 64 -14.58 -10.28 10.93
CA ARG A 64 -15.94 -10.63 11.38
C ARG A 64 -16.87 -9.40 11.44
N GLY A 65 -16.31 -8.25 11.73
CA GLY A 65 -17.05 -6.98 11.72
C GLY A 65 -17.27 -6.44 10.31
N CYS A 66 -16.18 -6.27 9.55
CA CYS A 66 -16.19 -5.77 8.18
C CYS A 66 -14.95 -6.25 7.43
N ILE A 67 -15.16 -7.15 6.46
CA ILE A 67 -14.05 -7.72 5.67
C ILE A 67 -13.34 -6.65 4.83
N SER A 68 -14.06 -5.70 4.25
CA SER A 68 -13.48 -4.64 3.43
C SER A 68 -12.56 -3.74 4.25
N SER A 69 -12.94 -3.37 5.47
CA SER A 69 -12.10 -2.60 6.38
C SER A 69 -10.87 -3.39 6.82
N ALA A 70 -11.04 -4.68 7.12
CA ALA A 70 -9.92 -5.56 7.47
C ALA A 70 -8.91 -5.68 6.32
N MET A 71 -9.37 -5.83 5.09
CA MET A 71 -8.51 -5.90 3.90
C MET A 71 -7.67 -4.62 3.75
N GLN A 72 -8.26 -3.44 3.91
CA GLN A 72 -7.52 -2.19 3.84
C GLN A 72 -6.51 -2.06 4.99
N MET A 73 -6.90 -2.42 6.22
CA MET A 73 -6.01 -2.40 7.38
C MET A 73 -4.82 -3.34 7.24
N SER A 74 -4.99 -4.49 6.60
CA SER A 74 -3.90 -5.47 6.42
C SER A 74 -2.71 -4.89 5.65
N PHE A 75 -2.94 -3.87 4.81
CA PHE A 75 -1.87 -3.22 4.06
C PHE A 75 -0.93 -2.37 4.92
N TYR A 76 -1.35 -1.87 6.08
CA TYR A 76 -0.42 -1.17 6.98
C TYR A 76 0.73 -2.09 7.40
N GLY A 77 0.43 -3.22 8.02
CA GLY A 77 1.44 -4.17 8.46
C GLY A 77 2.20 -4.84 7.30
N SER A 78 1.52 -5.16 6.19
CA SER A 78 2.15 -5.78 5.03
C SER A 78 3.16 -4.87 4.34
N ILE A 79 2.86 -3.58 4.18
CA ILE A 79 3.80 -2.61 3.59
C ILE A 79 4.99 -2.39 4.52
N VAL A 80 4.77 -2.29 5.84
CA VAL A 80 5.87 -2.20 6.81
C VAL A 80 6.80 -3.39 6.70
N ASP A 81 6.27 -4.63 6.65
CA ASP A 81 7.10 -5.86 6.51
C ASP A 81 7.91 -5.85 5.21
N MET A 82 7.31 -5.40 4.10
CA MET A 82 8.01 -5.29 2.82
C MET A 82 9.11 -4.22 2.86
N LEU A 83 8.83 -3.04 3.39
CA LEU A 83 9.82 -1.98 3.54
C LEU A 83 10.95 -2.42 4.47
N ASP A 84 10.65 -3.03 5.61
CA ASP A 84 11.65 -3.48 6.55
C ASP A 84 12.60 -4.53 5.96
N ARG A 85 12.12 -5.40 5.11
CA ARG A 85 12.93 -6.45 4.48
C ARG A 85 13.76 -5.95 3.29
N PHE A 86 13.24 -5.03 2.48
CA PHE A 86 13.78 -4.77 1.15
C PHE A 86 14.18 -3.32 0.89
N ALA A 87 13.70 -2.36 1.68
CA ALA A 87 14.00 -0.95 1.47
C ALA A 87 15.35 -0.54 2.08
N THR A 88 15.90 0.57 1.56
CA THR A 88 17.05 1.24 2.18
C THR A 88 16.69 1.85 3.52
N LYS A 89 17.72 2.17 4.32
CA LYS A 89 17.47 2.75 5.65
C LYS A 89 16.74 4.09 5.55
N GLU A 90 17.06 4.92 4.57
CA GLU A 90 16.41 6.21 4.33
C GLU A 90 14.91 6.07 4.09
N ILE A 91 14.52 5.08 3.27
CA ILE A 91 13.12 4.78 2.98
C ILE A 91 12.40 4.26 4.23
N LYS A 92 13.03 3.36 4.99
CA LYS A 92 12.48 2.83 6.23
C LYS A 92 12.23 3.95 7.25
N ASP A 93 13.24 4.79 7.50
CA ASP A 93 13.19 5.90 8.45
C ASP A 93 12.12 6.94 8.07
N LYS A 94 11.88 7.13 6.77
CA LYS A 94 10.88 8.07 6.25
C LYS A 94 9.46 7.52 6.38
N TYR A 95 9.21 6.30 5.95
CA TYR A 95 7.85 5.81 5.74
C TYR A 95 7.30 4.93 6.85
N ILE A 96 8.13 4.10 7.50
CA ILE A 96 7.62 3.17 8.51
C ILE A 96 6.96 3.90 9.69
N PRO A 97 7.54 4.97 10.27
CA PRO A 97 6.87 5.72 11.34
C PRO A 97 5.53 6.33 10.91
N GLU A 98 5.43 6.85 9.68
CA GLU A 98 4.19 7.43 9.15
C GLU A 98 3.09 6.38 8.95
N ILE A 99 3.47 5.16 8.54
CA ILE A 99 2.54 4.04 8.42
C ILE A 99 2.05 3.59 9.79
N ILE A 100 2.95 3.45 10.77
CA ILE A 100 2.62 3.09 12.15
C ILE A 100 1.67 4.11 12.77
N ALA A 101 1.93 5.40 12.54
CA ALA A 101 1.06 6.49 12.98
C ALA A 101 -0.30 6.52 12.23
N GLY A 102 -0.46 5.69 11.19
CA GLY A 102 -1.67 5.65 10.36
C GLY A 102 -1.90 6.92 9.55
N ASN A 103 -0.85 7.68 9.23
CA ASN A 103 -0.92 8.88 8.40
C ASN A 103 -0.90 8.54 6.91
N ILE A 104 -0.21 7.47 6.54
CA ILE A 104 -0.11 6.95 5.19
C ILE A 104 -0.23 5.41 5.24
N SER A 105 -0.72 4.83 4.19
CA SER A 105 -0.75 3.38 3.98
C SER A 105 -0.22 3.08 2.58
N GLY A 106 -0.29 1.83 2.15
CA GLY A 106 0.17 1.48 0.82
C GLY A 106 -0.66 0.40 0.17
N SER A 107 -0.28 0.08 -1.05
CA SER A 107 -0.90 -0.93 -1.88
C SER A 107 0.16 -1.75 -2.62
N MET A 108 -0.22 -2.96 -3.01
CA MET A 108 0.60 -3.85 -3.83
C MET A 108 0.06 -3.82 -5.26
N CYS A 109 0.80 -3.19 -6.17
CA CYS A 109 0.35 -2.91 -7.52
C CYS A 109 0.94 -3.93 -8.52
N LEU A 110 0.27 -5.10 -8.66
CA LEU A 110 0.70 -6.20 -9.51
C LEU A 110 -0.12 -6.28 -10.79
N THR A 111 -1.44 -6.49 -10.65
CA THR A 111 -2.36 -6.87 -11.71
C THR A 111 -2.54 -5.76 -12.75
N GLU A 112 -2.51 -6.12 -14.01
CA GLU A 112 -2.78 -5.27 -15.16
C GLU A 112 -4.00 -5.77 -15.94
N PRO A 113 -4.56 -4.96 -16.87
CA PRO A 113 -5.70 -5.39 -17.67
C PRO A 113 -5.50 -6.75 -18.37
N ASP A 114 -4.28 -7.01 -18.85
CA ASP A 114 -3.95 -8.20 -19.64
C ASP A 114 -3.16 -9.25 -18.85
N CYS A 115 -2.77 -9.01 -17.61
CA CYS A 115 -2.08 -9.99 -16.79
C CYS A 115 -2.44 -9.90 -15.30
N GLY A 116 -2.52 -11.07 -14.66
CA GLY A 116 -2.76 -11.20 -13.23
C GLY A 116 -1.96 -12.36 -12.67
N SER A 117 -2.44 -13.59 -12.83
CA SER A 117 -1.71 -14.79 -12.38
C SER A 117 -0.41 -15.00 -13.17
N ASP A 118 -0.40 -14.65 -14.45
CA ASP A 118 0.83 -14.67 -15.27
C ASP A 118 1.54 -13.32 -15.19
N LEU A 119 2.29 -13.10 -14.13
CA LEU A 119 3.11 -11.88 -13.96
C LEU A 119 4.25 -11.77 -15.00
N GLY A 120 4.63 -12.86 -15.63
CA GLY A 120 5.61 -12.84 -16.73
C GLY A 120 5.19 -11.99 -17.91
N ALA A 121 3.88 -11.84 -18.12
CA ALA A 121 3.27 -11.03 -19.17
C ALA A 121 3.12 -9.52 -18.82
N LEU A 122 3.62 -9.08 -17.68
CA LEU A 122 3.53 -7.71 -17.18
C LEU A 122 4.10 -6.71 -18.19
N GLN A 123 3.35 -5.65 -18.48
CA GLN A 123 3.67 -4.61 -19.47
C GLN A 123 4.16 -3.30 -18.88
N THR A 124 3.86 -3.02 -17.58
CA THR A 124 4.38 -1.81 -16.93
C THR A 124 5.90 -1.77 -17.02
N SER A 125 6.45 -0.71 -17.58
CA SER A 125 7.88 -0.49 -17.74
C SER A 125 8.45 0.47 -16.70
N ALA A 126 9.75 0.37 -16.47
CA ALA A 126 10.52 1.23 -15.58
C ALA A 126 11.77 1.71 -16.32
N THR A 127 11.80 2.99 -16.69
CA THR A 127 12.91 3.64 -17.38
C THR A 127 13.84 4.28 -16.36
N PRO A 128 15.13 3.86 -16.24
CA PRO A 128 16.10 4.49 -15.36
C PRO A 128 16.31 5.98 -15.68
N GLN A 129 16.45 6.81 -14.63
CA GLN A 129 16.77 8.23 -14.74
C GLN A 129 18.18 8.52 -14.24
N GLU A 130 18.75 9.67 -14.63
CA GLU A 130 20.13 10.07 -14.26
C GLU A 130 20.31 10.27 -12.75
N ASP A 131 19.26 10.60 -12.01
CA ASP A 131 19.24 10.81 -10.55
C ASP A 131 19.11 9.52 -9.73
N GLY A 132 19.05 8.35 -10.41
CA GLY A 132 18.88 7.05 -9.77
C GLY A 132 17.42 6.68 -9.50
N THR A 133 16.47 7.51 -9.87
CA THR A 133 15.04 7.18 -9.85
C THR A 133 14.62 6.43 -11.12
N TYR A 134 13.34 6.06 -11.19
CA TYR A 134 12.77 5.39 -12.36
C TYR A 134 11.45 6.05 -12.76
N LEU A 135 11.28 6.26 -14.05
CA LEU A 135 9.99 6.66 -14.62
C LEU A 135 9.19 5.40 -14.94
N LEU A 136 8.06 5.22 -14.23
CA LEU A 136 7.15 4.09 -14.47
C LEU A 136 6.09 4.48 -15.51
N ASN A 137 5.82 3.57 -16.45
CA ASN A 137 4.79 3.74 -17.45
C ASN A 137 3.93 2.49 -17.55
N GLY A 138 2.66 2.59 -17.18
CA GLY A 138 1.72 1.48 -17.21
C GLY A 138 0.45 1.76 -16.44
N SER A 139 -0.42 0.75 -16.38
CA SER A 139 -1.70 0.81 -15.68
C SER A 139 -1.94 -0.46 -14.89
N LYS A 140 -2.38 -0.30 -13.66
CA LYS A 140 -2.72 -1.41 -12.74
C LYS A 140 -4.21 -1.42 -12.46
N ILE A 141 -4.80 -2.61 -12.28
CA ILE A 141 -6.23 -2.77 -11.97
C ILE A 141 -6.44 -3.64 -10.73
N PHE A 142 -7.61 -3.52 -10.13
CA PHE A 142 -8.01 -4.29 -8.94
C PHE A 142 -7.06 -4.13 -7.75
N ILE A 143 -6.49 -2.93 -7.59
CA ILE A 143 -5.52 -2.67 -6.54
C ILE A 143 -6.23 -2.35 -5.23
N THR A 144 -6.21 -3.31 -4.30
CA THR A 144 -6.73 -3.10 -2.95
C THR A 144 -5.94 -2.00 -2.26
N ASN A 145 -6.66 -1.07 -1.64
CA ASN A 145 -6.08 0.10 -0.97
C ASN A 145 -5.23 1.01 -1.89
N GLY A 146 -5.56 1.07 -3.19
CA GLY A 146 -4.82 1.88 -4.18
C GLY A 146 -4.68 3.36 -3.82
N GLY A 147 -5.61 3.89 -3.03
CA GLY A 147 -5.56 5.26 -2.52
C GLY A 147 -4.82 5.43 -1.18
N GLY A 148 -4.05 4.45 -0.74
CA GLY A 148 -3.33 4.49 0.55
C GLY A 148 -2.13 5.45 0.61
N GLY A 149 -1.75 6.06 -0.51
CA GLY A 149 -0.67 7.03 -0.62
C GLY A 149 0.64 6.43 -1.13
N LEU A 150 0.99 5.19 -0.78
CA LEU A 150 2.16 4.49 -1.31
C LEU A 150 1.74 3.36 -2.25
N GLY A 151 2.46 3.22 -3.37
CA GLY A 151 2.37 2.08 -4.26
C GLY A 151 3.66 1.26 -4.26
N LEU A 152 3.59 -0.04 -3.96
CA LEU A 152 4.65 -0.99 -4.30
C LEU A 152 4.32 -1.57 -5.68
N VAL A 153 4.93 -1.01 -6.71
CA VAL A 153 4.59 -1.25 -8.11
C VAL A 153 5.56 -2.25 -8.72
N LEU A 154 5.03 -3.35 -9.27
CA LEU A 154 5.83 -4.25 -10.09
C LEU A 154 5.92 -3.70 -11.52
N ALA A 155 7.15 -3.55 -12.01
CA ALA A 155 7.45 -3.09 -13.37
C ALA A 155 8.68 -3.80 -13.91
N ARG A 156 8.82 -3.83 -15.24
CA ARG A 156 10.00 -4.34 -15.93
C ARG A 156 10.96 -3.20 -16.21
N ILE A 157 12.22 -3.35 -15.81
CA ILE A 157 13.26 -2.38 -16.16
C ILE A 157 13.55 -2.50 -17.66
N ASP A 158 13.62 -1.36 -18.35
CA ASP A 158 13.93 -1.30 -19.78
C ASP A 158 15.30 -1.94 -20.05
N GLY A 159 15.32 -2.92 -20.96
CA GLY A 159 16.50 -3.64 -21.35
C GLY A 159 16.84 -4.90 -20.52
N GLU A 160 16.07 -5.18 -19.47
CA GLU A 160 16.21 -6.41 -18.68
C GLU A 160 15.52 -7.62 -19.36
N GLU A 161 15.79 -8.83 -18.81
CA GLU A 161 15.27 -10.10 -19.33
C GLU A 161 13.74 -10.13 -19.38
N GLU A 162 13.19 -10.84 -20.35
CA GLU A 162 11.78 -11.16 -20.42
C GLU A 162 11.36 -12.13 -19.31
N GLY A 163 10.04 -12.20 -19.01
CA GLY A 163 9.47 -13.08 -18.00
C GLY A 163 9.66 -12.54 -16.57
N LEU A 164 9.66 -13.42 -15.60
CA LEU A 164 9.67 -13.03 -14.17
C LEU A 164 11.00 -12.40 -13.71
N LYS A 165 12.11 -12.74 -14.33
CA LYS A 165 13.45 -12.29 -13.89
C LYS A 165 13.71 -10.80 -14.11
N GLY A 166 13.09 -10.19 -15.12
CA GLY A 166 13.24 -8.76 -15.40
C GLY A 166 12.27 -7.88 -14.63
N ILE A 167 11.47 -8.44 -13.69
CA ILE A 167 10.52 -7.68 -12.88
C ILE A 167 11.18 -7.23 -11.59
N SER A 168 11.05 -5.95 -11.29
CA SER A 168 11.46 -5.33 -10.04
C SER A 168 10.28 -4.66 -9.34
N MET A 169 10.43 -4.38 -8.05
CA MET A 169 9.45 -3.67 -7.25
C MET A 169 9.92 -2.24 -6.97
N PHE A 170 9.07 -1.28 -7.24
CA PHE A 170 9.33 0.14 -7.08
C PHE A 170 8.42 0.73 -6.03
N LEU A 171 8.96 1.57 -5.15
CA LEU A 171 8.18 2.38 -4.24
C LEU A 171 7.78 3.69 -4.94
N CYS A 172 6.48 3.96 -5.01
CA CYS A 172 5.92 5.21 -5.50
C CYS A 172 5.16 5.92 -4.38
N ASP A 173 5.56 7.13 -4.03
CA ASP A 173 4.77 8.00 -3.16
C ASP A 173 3.87 8.89 -4.02
N GLN A 174 2.57 8.81 -3.82
CA GLN A 174 1.57 9.55 -4.60
C GLN A 174 1.78 11.06 -4.52
N ASN A 175 2.26 11.56 -3.38
CA ASN A 175 2.34 12.98 -3.07
C ASN A 175 3.74 13.59 -3.27
N GLU A 176 4.72 12.80 -3.70
CA GLU A 176 6.13 13.23 -3.80
C GLU A 176 6.48 13.81 -5.19
N SER A 177 5.57 14.55 -5.82
CA SER A 177 5.82 15.21 -7.10
C SER A 177 5.64 16.72 -6.97
N GLU A 178 6.56 17.50 -7.56
CA GLU A 178 6.45 18.96 -7.66
C GLU A 178 5.33 19.40 -8.61
N ASP A 179 5.01 18.58 -9.61
CA ASP A 179 4.03 18.87 -10.65
C ASP A 179 2.63 18.27 -10.40
N GLY A 180 2.37 17.73 -9.22
CA GLY A 180 1.09 17.13 -8.86
C GLY A 180 1.21 15.74 -8.24
N LEU A 181 0.35 14.80 -8.65
CA LEU A 181 0.40 13.42 -8.15
C LEU A 181 1.30 12.56 -9.03
N ASN A 182 2.21 11.79 -8.41
CA ASN A 182 3.03 10.79 -9.12
C ASN A 182 2.19 9.71 -9.80
N PHE A 183 1.04 9.36 -9.20
CA PHE A 183 0.07 8.48 -9.83
C PHE A 183 -1.35 8.86 -9.43
N LYS A 184 -2.32 8.44 -10.23
CA LYS A 184 -3.77 8.64 -9.96
C LYS A 184 -4.45 7.29 -9.78
N VAL A 185 -5.42 7.28 -8.90
CA VAL A 185 -6.29 6.12 -8.65
C VAL A 185 -7.55 6.21 -9.49
#